data_7ba35154a8567dd69f26503e9e30032e
#
_entry.id   7ba35154a8567dd69f26503e9e30032e
#
_cell.length_a   1.000
_cell.length_b   1.000
_cell.length_c   1.000
_cell.angle_alpha   90.00
_cell.angle_beta   90.00
_cell.angle_gamma   90.00
#
_symmetry.space_group_name_H-M   'P 1'
#
loop_
_entity.id
_entity.type
_entity.pdbx_description
1 polymer ?
#
loop_
_entity_poly.entity_id
_entity_poly.type
_entity_poly.pdbx_seq_one_letter_code
_entity_poly.pdbx_strand_id
1 'polypeptide(L)'
;MKRVLLVIAALLSLTVLLAACKKSGDTISTPTAESTPATVEATPAPTELPPYEANVLTGEPKGADYPEGQRITAVMVNNIVAARPQRGLSKADILFEIKVEGGITRFMPVFTDYKTVGEVGPVRSGRDQFFRLILPWQALYIHEGQSVVMQQYAIDYDYGKLNNNDGANGYRDYGRVNWAGKSYNNGTLALEHTMYTNADNIANYISSQNVDMSRTYNSTFFNFVDYRLGTTRDLSNSVDSAYSDKYGPVVSDGQYVEIVHSQSYKTRFIYDEATNQYKMQQNYSDGQWRDTVDEAADNKVLTFPNVIVLYTDIHTYPGHEKTDLQYVEYAWGGIGYYCYGGKCEKIYWQKGTPLEALRLYYLNEDGTCSDTPLEINTGKSYVAVTDVDFAGNFVHSTLDGVNLSTATTQTYEKSYVEDDAKAGETLGSSTDDLTAAATGSGEAETTE
;
A
#
# COMPACT_ATOMS: atom_id res chain seq x y z
N MET A 1 18.06 -55.18 10.64
CA MET A 1 17.51 -56.31 9.86
C MET A 1 16.47 -55.76 8.90
N LYS A 2 16.88 -55.69 7.63
CA LYS A 2 16.30 -56.33 6.44
C LYS A 2 14.84 -55.90 6.20
N ARG A 3 14.40 -55.32 5.08
CA ARG A 3 14.71 -55.43 3.63
C ARG A 3 14.03 -54.24 2.93
N VAL A 4 14.57 -53.42 2.10
CA VAL A 4 15.07 -53.56 0.72
C VAL A 4 14.00 -53.88 -0.33
N LEU A 5 13.87 -52.90 -1.26
CA LEU A 5 13.54 -52.94 -2.70
C LEU A 5 12.13 -53.41 -3.15
N LEU A 6 11.49 -52.60 -4.01
CA LEU A 6 11.55 -52.81 -5.46
C LEU A 6 10.94 -51.64 -6.25
N VAL A 7 11.79 -51.06 -7.10
CA VAL A 7 11.47 -50.25 -8.28
C VAL A 7 11.24 -51.20 -9.43
N ILE A 8 10.23 -51.07 -10.26
CA ILE A 8 10.28 -51.47 -11.69
C ILE A 8 9.38 -50.53 -12.51
N ALA A 9 10.03 -49.90 -13.46
CA ALA A 9 9.50 -49.22 -14.61
C ALA A 9 8.88 -50.19 -15.61
N ALA A 10 7.88 -49.77 -16.35
CA ALA A 10 7.52 -50.37 -17.62
C ALA A 10 7.14 -49.31 -18.64
N LEU A 11 8.05 -49.10 -19.56
CA LEU A 11 7.89 -48.42 -20.85
C LEU A 11 7.39 -49.45 -21.91
N LEU A 12 6.80 -48.88 -22.99
CA LEU A 12 6.50 -49.41 -24.33
C LEU A 12 5.30 -50.38 -24.42
N SER A 13 4.42 -50.17 -25.38
CA SER A 13 4.69 -50.23 -26.82
C SER A 13 3.52 -49.77 -27.69
N LEU A 14 3.88 -49.05 -28.70
CA LEU A 14 3.16 -48.71 -29.92
C LEU A 14 3.03 -49.95 -30.80
N THR A 15 1.84 -50.32 -31.30
CA THR A 15 1.72 -51.19 -32.48
C THR A 15 0.58 -50.71 -33.38
N VAL A 16 1.00 -50.34 -34.56
CA VAL A 16 0.23 -50.14 -35.79
C VAL A 16 -0.30 -51.46 -36.28
N LEU A 17 -1.59 -51.51 -36.64
CA LEU A 17 -2.11 -52.60 -37.48
C LEU A 17 -2.89 -52.02 -38.67
N LEU A 18 -2.24 -52.04 -39.81
CA LEU A 18 -2.85 -51.94 -41.13
C LEU A 18 -3.43 -53.33 -41.46
N ALA A 19 -4.67 -53.39 -41.86
CA ALA A 19 -5.21 -54.49 -42.64
C ALA A 19 -6.11 -53.97 -43.75
N ALA A 20 -5.63 -54.16 -44.94
CA ALA A 20 -6.37 -54.00 -46.19
C ALA A 20 -7.22 -55.20 -46.49
N CYS A 21 -8.44 -55.03 -46.99
CA CYS A 21 -9.12 -56.00 -47.83
C CYS A 21 -9.95 -55.31 -48.92
N LYS A 22 -9.88 -55.94 -50.06
CA LYS A 22 -10.19 -55.60 -51.41
C LYS A 22 -11.68 -55.77 -51.77
N LYS A 23 -12.15 -54.90 -52.70
CA LYS A 23 -12.99 -55.10 -53.89
C LYS A 23 -14.43 -55.61 -53.78
N SER A 24 -15.36 -54.77 -54.21
CA SER A 24 -16.12 -55.08 -55.41
C SER A 24 -16.83 -53.81 -55.89
N GLY A 25 -16.79 -53.54 -57.21
CA GLY A 25 -17.25 -52.35 -57.84
C GLY A 25 -18.76 -52.34 -58.15
N ASP A 26 -19.25 -51.15 -58.35
CA ASP A 26 -20.25 -50.87 -59.37
C ASP A 26 -20.22 -49.34 -59.66
N THR A 27 -20.16 -49.10 -60.97
CA THR A 27 -20.18 -47.78 -61.63
C THR A 27 -21.57 -47.17 -61.64
N ILE A 28 -21.73 -45.96 -61.13
CA ILE A 28 -22.74 -45.00 -61.62
C ILE A 28 -22.18 -43.58 -61.63
N SER A 29 -22.44 -42.93 -62.71
CA SER A 29 -21.98 -41.71 -63.27
C SER A 29 -22.22 -40.44 -62.40
N THR A 30 -21.28 -39.52 -62.55
CA THR A 30 -21.16 -38.14 -62.14
C THR A 30 -22.42 -37.26 -62.40
N PRO A 31 -22.59 -36.21 -61.55
CA PRO A 31 -22.37 -34.88 -62.09
C PRO A 31 -21.34 -34.11 -61.27
N THR A 32 -20.43 -33.48 -62.02
CA THR A 32 -19.47 -32.51 -61.59
C THR A 32 -20.14 -31.29 -61.05
N ALA A 33 -20.02 -31.03 -59.75
CA ALA A 33 -20.22 -29.72 -59.19
C ALA A 33 -18.82 -29.12 -58.92
N GLU A 34 -18.47 -28.10 -59.63
CA GLU A 34 -17.35 -27.23 -59.36
C GLU A 34 -17.51 -26.64 -57.98
N SER A 35 -16.75 -27.13 -57.01
CA SER A 35 -16.60 -26.47 -55.71
C SER A 35 -15.57 -25.36 -55.85
N THR A 36 -16.06 -24.13 -55.90
CA THR A 36 -15.26 -22.93 -55.71
C THR A 36 -14.54 -23.06 -54.33
N PRO A 37 -13.22 -22.88 -54.24
CA PRO A 37 -12.54 -22.90 -52.96
C PRO A 37 -13.09 -21.75 -52.12
N ALA A 38 -13.69 -22.05 -50.97
CA ALA A 38 -14.02 -21.05 -49.97
C ALA A 38 -12.71 -20.36 -49.59
N THR A 39 -12.61 -19.08 -49.87
CA THR A 39 -11.52 -18.23 -49.38
C THR A 39 -11.64 -18.23 -47.88
N VAL A 40 -10.76 -18.97 -47.19
CA VAL A 40 -10.60 -18.87 -45.76
C VAL A 40 -10.06 -17.47 -45.52
N GLU A 41 -10.91 -16.58 -45.01
CA GLU A 41 -10.47 -15.30 -44.49
C GLU A 41 -9.43 -15.59 -43.41
N ALA A 42 -8.21 -15.17 -43.66
CA ALA A 42 -7.13 -15.31 -42.68
C ALA A 42 -7.52 -14.53 -41.45
N THR A 43 -7.70 -15.24 -40.32
CA THR A 43 -7.83 -14.61 -39.00
C THR A 43 -6.66 -13.63 -38.84
N PRO A 44 -6.92 -12.34 -38.61
CA PRO A 44 -5.83 -11.39 -38.42
C PRO A 44 -4.89 -11.90 -37.34
N ALA A 45 -3.58 -11.86 -37.62
CA ALA A 45 -2.59 -12.21 -36.61
C ALA A 45 -2.82 -11.35 -35.36
N PRO A 46 -2.65 -11.90 -34.15
CA PRO A 46 -2.77 -11.13 -32.92
C PRO A 46 -1.88 -9.90 -33.00
N THR A 47 -2.45 -8.73 -32.85
CA THR A 47 -1.67 -7.49 -32.80
C THR A 47 -0.76 -7.58 -31.58
N GLU A 48 0.55 -7.53 -31.79
CA GLU A 48 1.54 -7.53 -30.72
C GLU A 48 1.31 -6.27 -29.85
N LEU A 49 1.16 -6.47 -28.52
CA LEU A 49 0.99 -5.36 -27.60
C LEU A 49 2.30 -4.55 -27.53
N PRO A 50 2.23 -3.22 -27.39
CA PRO A 50 3.41 -2.40 -27.17
C PRO A 50 4.15 -2.85 -25.89
N PRO A 51 5.43 -2.47 -25.70
CA PRO A 51 6.16 -2.76 -24.48
C PRO A 51 5.37 -2.34 -23.23
N TYR A 52 5.47 -3.14 -22.16
CA TYR A 52 4.85 -2.80 -20.88
C TYR A 52 5.71 -1.79 -20.14
N GLU A 53 5.30 -0.54 -20.14
CA GLU A 53 6.00 0.57 -19.50
C GLU A 53 5.07 1.25 -18.50
N ALA A 54 5.02 0.72 -17.28
CA ALA A 54 4.13 1.20 -16.23
C ALA A 54 4.88 2.02 -15.18
N ASN A 55 4.21 3.05 -14.66
CA ASN A 55 4.60 3.71 -13.42
C ASN A 55 4.65 2.69 -12.28
N VAL A 56 5.78 2.63 -11.56
CA VAL A 56 6.02 1.58 -10.55
C VAL A 56 5.06 1.64 -9.37
N LEU A 57 4.48 2.80 -9.04
CA LEU A 57 3.59 3.00 -7.91
C LEU A 57 2.10 2.93 -8.27
N THR A 58 1.73 3.24 -9.53
CA THR A 58 0.33 3.34 -9.94
C THR A 58 -0.09 2.34 -11.00
N GLY A 59 0.86 1.66 -11.65
CA GLY A 59 0.55 0.76 -12.77
C GLY A 59 0.05 1.46 -14.03
N GLU A 60 -0.12 2.78 -14.02
CA GLU A 60 -0.51 3.58 -15.17
C GLU A 60 0.62 3.64 -16.21
N PRO A 61 0.33 3.88 -17.49
CA PRO A 61 1.38 4.05 -18.49
C PRO A 61 2.29 5.22 -18.11
N LYS A 62 3.59 5.04 -18.29
CA LYS A 62 4.58 6.10 -18.09
C LYS A 62 4.30 7.25 -19.03
N GLY A 63 4.17 8.47 -18.48
CA GLY A 63 4.12 9.69 -19.27
C GLY A 63 5.49 10.07 -19.84
N ALA A 64 5.52 11.05 -20.74
CA ALA A 64 6.77 11.54 -21.35
C ALA A 64 7.79 12.07 -20.32
N ASP A 65 7.32 12.59 -19.20
CA ASP A 65 8.14 13.16 -18.12
C ASP A 65 8.40 12.14 -17.00
N TYR A 66 8.14 10.84 -17.21
CA TYR A 66 8.40 9.82 -16.21
C TYR A 66 9.89 9.77 -15.85
N PRO A 67 10.26 9.79 -14.55
CA PRO A 67 11.66 9.86 -14.12
C PRO A 67 12.34 8.48 -14.20
N GLU A 68 12.71 8.06 -15.39
CA GLU A 68 13.36 6.76 -15.61
C GLU A 68 14.62 6.63 -14.75
N GLY A 69 14.76 5.46 -14.12
CA GLY A 69 15.92 5.14 -13.29
C GLY A 69 16.05 5.96 -12.01
N GLN A 70 15.01 6.66 -11.58
CA GLN A 70 14.99 7.45 -10.34
C GLN A 70 14.39 6.68 -9.18
N ARG A 71 14.98 6.86 -7.98
CA ARG A 71 14.38 6.36 -6.73
C ARG A 71 13.08 7.07 -6.42
N ILE A 72 12.10 6.29 -5.95
CA ILE A 72 10.89 6.83 -5.33
C ILE A 72 11.25 7.58 -4.03
N THR A 73 10.39 8.49 -3.63
CA THR A 73 10.58 9.32 -2.44
C THR A 73 9.38 9.19 -1.52
N ALA A 74 9.61 9.00 -0.23
CA ALA A 74 8.58 8.92 0.79
C ALA A 74 8.80 10.01 1.84
N VAL A 75 7.73 10.66 2.30
CA VAL A 75 7.78 11.74 3.29
C VAL A 75 6.86 11.40 4.46
N MET A 76 7.36 11.54 5.71
CA MET A 76 6.51 11.37 6.89
C MET A 76 5.71 12.63 7.16
N VAL A 77 4.39 12.51 7.23
CA VAL A 77 3.48 13.63 7.44
C VAL A 77 2.60 13.41 8.68
N ASN A 78 2.49 14.46 9.47
CA ASN A 78 1.66 14.47 10.68
C ASN A 78 0.16 14.36 10.34
N ASN A 79 -0.58 13.60 11.15
CA ASN A 79 -2.02 13.47 10.99
C ASN A 79 -2.83 13.79 12.26
N ILE A 80 -2.23 14.41 13.27
CA ILE A 80 -3.05 14.86 14.40
C ILE A 80 -4.02 15.96 13.94
N VAL A 81 -5.15 16.05 14.62
CA VAL A 81 -6.19 17.03 14.27
C VAL A 81 -5.64 18.46 14.22
N ALA A 82 -4.67 18.79 15.09
CA ALA A 82 -4.03 20.09 15.12
C ALA A 82 -3.22 20.43 13.84
N ALA A 83 -2.73 19.41 13.13
CA ALA A 83 -1.92 19.55 11.94
C ALA A 83 -2.74 19.54 10.62
N ARG A 84 -4.05 19.37 10.72
CA ARG A 84 -4.94 19.35 9.55
C ARG A 84 -5.43 20.76 9.19
N PRO A 85 -5.63 21.08 7.91
CA PRO A 85 -5.35 20.24 6.75
C PRO A 85 -3.85 20.11 6.48
N GLN A 86 -3.46 18.99 5.88
CA GLN A 86 -2.09 18.75 5.42
C GLN A 86 -1.87 19.37 4.04
N ARG A 87 -0.61 19.33 3.57
CA ARG A 87 -0.19 19.80 2.26
C ARG A 87 0.52 18.70 1.49
N GLY A 88 0.37 18.72 0.17
CA GLY A 88 1.08 17.85 -0.77
C GLY A 88 0.55 16.43 -0.88
N LEU A 89 -0.46 16.05 -0.09
CA LEU A 89 -0.97 14.67 -0.10
C LEU A 89 -1.70 14.31 -1.40
N SER A 90 -2.30 15.28 -2.09
CA SER A 90 -3.01 15.05 -3.36
C SER A 90 -2.08 14.66 -4.50
N LYS A 91 -0.77 14.86 -4.33
CA LYS A 91 0.26 14.49 -5.32
C LYS A 91 0.84 13.09 -5.11
N ALA A 92 0.56 12.46 -3.97
CA ALA A 92 1.03 11.13 -3.68
C ALA A 92 0.50 10.09 -4.68
N ASP A 93 1.35 9.16 -5.09
CA ASP A 93 0.98 7.99 -5.87
C ASP A 93 0.44 6.89 -4.96
N ILE A 94 1.06 6.71 -3.78
CA ILE A 94 0.55 5.88 -2.69
C ILE A 94 0.52 6.72 -1.42
N LEU A 95 -0.57 6.63 -0.65
CA LEU A 95 -0.69 7.24 0.68
C LEU A 95 -0.89 6.16 1.72
N PHE A 96 0.13 5.93 2.56
CA PHE A 96 0.01 5.05 3.72
C PHE A 96 -0.52 5.80 4.93
N GLU A 97 -1.39 5.13 5.72
CA GLU A 97 -1.83 5.60 7.04
C GLU A 97 -1.69 4.46 8.05
N ILE A 98 -0.93 4.69 9.13
CA ILE A 98 -0.67 3.69 10.18
C ILE A 98 -0.70 4.37 11.54
N LYS A 99 -1.21 3.65 12.55
CA LYS A 99 -1.16 4.04 13.95
C LYS A 99 0.29 4.23 14.43
N VAL A 100 0.51 5.26 15.22
CA VAL A 100 1.74 5.52 15.97
C VAL A 100 1.40 5.76 17.44
N GLU A 101 2.32 6.29 18.22
CA GLU A 101 2.18 6.51 19.66
C GLU A 101 0.90 7.29 20.01
N GLY A 102 0.33 7.05 21.18
CA GLY A 102 -0.85 7.74 21.68
C GLY A 102 -2.13 7.51 20.88
N GLY A 103 -2.15 6.42 20.09
CA GLY A 103 -3.31 6.08 19.25
C GLY A 103 -3.57 7.06 18.09
N ILE A 104 -2.63 7.99 17.81
CA ILE A 104 -2.71 8.84 16.62
C ILE A 104 -2.22 8.09 15.38
N THR A 105 -2.50 8.63 14.19
CA THR A 105 -1.93 8.12 12.95
C THR A 105 -0.94 9.11 12.33
N ARG A 106 -0.12 8.61 11.41
CA ARG A 106 0.66 9.44 10.48
C ARG A 106 0.36 9.02 9.06
N PHE A 107 0.65 9.93 8.14
CA PHE A 107 0.68 9.64 6.73
C PHE A 107 2.11 9.47 6.23
N MET A 108 2.27 8.60 5.24
CA MET A 108 3.47 8.54 4.41
C MET A 108 3.05 8.58 2.94
N PRO A 109 2.95 9.77 2.34
CA PRO A 109 2.86 9.88 0.89
C PRO A 109 4.15 9.39 0.24
N VAL A 110 3.99 8.59 -0.83
CA VAL A 110 5.07 8.07 -1.67
C VAL A 110 4.89 8.63 -3.07
N PHE A 111 5.98 9.11 -3.63
CA PHE A 111 6.01 9.80 -4.92
C PHE A 111 6.98 9.10 -5.88
N THR A 112 6.56 8.88 -7.11
CA THR A 112 7.44 8.39 -8.16
C THR A 112 8.50 9.42 -8.53
N ASP A 113 8.10 10.70 -8.64
CA ASP A 113 9.00 11.80 -8.94
C ASP A 113 8.99 12.88 -7.86
N TYR A 114 10.12 13.02 -7.14
CA TYR A 114 10.25 14.06 -6.13
C TYR A 114 10.13 15.49 -6.68
N LYS A 115 10.39 15.69 -7.97
CA LYS A 115 10.28 17.01 -8.62
C LYS A 115 8.84 17.50 -8.74
N THR A 116 7.87 16.57 -8.70
CA THR A 116 6.45 16.90 -8.73
C THR A 116 5.89 17.22 -7.35
N VAL A 117 6.67 16.99 -6.31
CA VAL A 117 6.30 17.28 -4.93
C VAL A 117 6.26 18.79 -4.74
N GLY A 118 5.06 19.33 -4.56
CA GLY A 118 4.88 20.71 -4.13
C GLY A 118 5.30 20.88 -2.67
N GLU A 119 4.69 21.82 -1.96
CA GLU A 119 4.89 21.88 -0.53
C GLU A 119 4.21 20.69 0.15
N VAL A 120 4.95 19.91 0.96
CA VAL A 120 4.45 18.73 1.66
C VAL A 120 4.74 18.82 3.16
N GLY A 121 3.76 18.43 3.97
CA GLY A 121 3.87 18.39 5.42
C GLY A 121 2.53 18.65 6.15
N PRO A 122 2.59 18.86 7.48
CA PRO A 122 3.80 19.03 8.32
C PRO A 122 4.63 17.74 8.39
N VAL A 123 5.94 17.85 8.14
CA VAL A 123 6.88 16.73 8.23
C VAL A 123 7.04 16.30 9.69
N ARG A 124 7.05 15.00 9.94
CA ARG A 124 7.16 14.41 11.28
C ARG A 124 8.14 13.26 11.33
N SER A 125 8.36 12.76 12.55
CA SER A 125 9.36 11.76 12.84
C SER A 125 9.09 10.43 12.16
N GLY A 126 10.13 9.84 11.60
CA GLY A 126 10.14 8.51 11.03
C GLY A 126 9.81 7.43 12.06
N ARG A 127 9.15 6.37 11.60
CA ARG A 127 8.81 5.19 12.38
C ARG A 127 9.12 3.95 11.57
N ASP A 128 9.57 2.92 12.25
CA ASP A 128 10.00 1.66 11.63
C ASP A 128 8.89 0.96 10.85
N GLN A 129 7.64 1.01 11.29
CA GLN A 129 6.52 0.42 10.57
C GLN A 129 6.34 1.02 9.18
N PHE A 130 6.61 2.30 8.98
CA PHE A 130 6.60 2.93 7.66
C PHE A 130 7.88 2.62 6.87
N PHE A 131 9.02 2.69 7.57
CA PHE A 131 10.32 2.40 6.96
C PHE A 131 10.37 1.00 6.37
N ARG A 132 9.88 0.00 7.09
CA ARG A 132 9.85 -1.40 6.63
C ARG A 132 9.01 -1.60 5.36
N LEU A 133 8.05 -0.73 5.05
CA LEU A 133 7.29 -0.78 3.80
C LEU A 133 8.09 -0.30 2.59
N ILE A 134 8.98 0.68 2.78
CA ILE A 134 9.77 1.28 1.70
C ILE A 134 11.20 0.79 1.61
N LEU A 135 11.69 0.07 2.64
CA LEU A 135 13.04 -0.49 2.67
C LEU A 135 13.34 -1.41 1.48
N PRO A 136 12.45 -2.34 1.07
CA PRO A 136 12.69 -3.19 -0.11
C PRO A 136 12.85 -2.40 -1.41
N TRP A 137 12.22 -1.24 -1.47
CA TRP A 137 12.23 -0.32 -2.61
C TRP A 137 13.41 0.65 -2.57
N GLN A 138 14.10 0.71 -1.42
CA GLN A 138 15.20 1.66 -1.17
C GLN A 138 14.82 3.10 -1.56
N ALA A 139 13.65 3.54 -1.10
CA ALA A 139 13.15 4.89 -1.34
C ALA A 139 14.02 5.94 -0.60
N LEU A 140 14.10 7.16 -1.12
CA LEU A 140 14.54 8.28 -0.30
C LEU A 140 13.47 8.54 0.78
N TYR A 141 13.84 8.40 2.06
CA TYR A 141 12.94 8.55 3.20
C TYR A 141 13.17 9.86 3.93
N ILE A 142 12.19 10.75 3.89
CA ILE A 142 12.27 12.12 4.44
C ILE A 142 11.39 12.24 5.67
N HIS A 143 11.96 12.64 6.78
CA HIS A 143 11.27 12.83 8.05
C HIS A 143 12.01 13.84 8.93
N GLU A 144 11.42 14.31 10.00
CA GLU A 144 12.03 15.19 11.01
C GLU A 144 11.94 14.51 12.37
N GLY A 145 13.09 14.11 12.92
CA GLY A 145 13.17 13.20 14.07
C GLY A 145 12.86 11.75 13.68
N GLN A 146 13.15 10.82 14.56
CA GLN A 146 12.86 9.39 14.39
C GLN A 146 12.79 8.69 15.73
N SER A 147 12.14 7.50 15.79
CA SER A 147 12.22 6.65 16.95
C SER A 147 13.57 5.94 17.02
N VAL A 148 13.95 5.51 18.23
CA VAL A 148 15.19 4.73 18.43
C VAL A 148 15.16 3.43 17.62
N VAL A 149 14.01 2.77 17.52
CA VAL A 149 13.85 1.56 16.70
C VAL A 149 14.05 1.87 15.22
N MET A 150 13.45 2.96 14.71
CA MET A 150 13.67 3.41 13.34
C MET A 150 15.16 3.71 13.07
N GLN A 151 15.83 4.35 14.02
CA GLN A 151 17.26 4.64 13.91
C GLN A 151 18.09 3.36 13.80
N GLN A 152 17.75 2.34 14.63
CA GLN A 152 18.42 1.06 14.60
C GLN A 152 18.23 0.35 13.26
N TYR A 153 17.00 0.31 12.74
CA TYR A 153 16.76 -0.24 11.40
C TYR A 153 17.57 0.47 10.31
N ALA A 154 17.65 1.81 10.36
CA ALA A 154 18.45 2.57 9.39
C ALA A 154 19.95 2.21 9.44
N ILE A 155 20.48 1.89 10.63
CA ILE A 155 21.86 1.44 10.83
C ILE A 155 22.03 0.00 10.33
N ASP A 156 21.15 -0.92 10.75
CA ASP A 156 21.26 -2.36 10.47
C ASP A 156 21.17 -2.67 8.97
N TYR A 157 20.40 -1.86 8.24
CA TYR A 157 20.23 -1.99 6.80
C TYR A 157 21.07 -1.01 5.97
N ASP A 158 22.05 -0.33 6.61
CA ASP A 158 22.97 0.64 5.97
C ASP A 158 22.23 1.63 5.04
N TYR A 159 21.13 2.20 5.56
CA TYR A 159 20.27 3.08 4.75
C TYR A 159 20.93 4.44 4.47
N GLY A 160 21.94 4.82 5.25
CA GLY A 160 22.84 5.94 5.01
C GLY A 160 22.13 7.24 4.66
N LYS A 161 22.50 7.82 3.52
CA LYS A 161 21.95 9.10 3.04
C LYS A 161 20.50 9.01 2.53
N LEU A 162 19.96 7.81 2.34
CA LEU A 162 18.56 7.62 1.99
C LEU A 162 17.64 7.84 3.19
N ASN A 163 18.17 7.79 4.41
CA ASN A 163 17.47 8.13 5.64
C ASN A 163 17.69 9.62 5.97
N ASN A 164 16.84 10.48 5.46
CA ASN A 164 16.92 11.90 5.74
C ASN A 164 16.12 12.28 6.98
N ASN A 165 16.80 12.61 8.06
CA ASN A 165 16.23 12.92 9.39
C ASN A 165 16.23 14.42 9.71
N ASP A 166 16.14 15.28 8.71
CA ASP A 166 16.05 16.74 8.87
C ASP A 166 15.03 17.40 7.94
N GLY A 167 14.02 16.62 7.52
CA GLY A 167 12.99 17.08 6.61
C GLY A 167 13.50 17.55 5.25
N ALA A 168 14.60 16.94 4.75
CA ALA A 168 15.32 17.36 3.55
C ALA A 168 15.75 18.83 3.58
N ASN A 169 16.28 19.27 4.74
CA ASN A 169 16.59 20.68 5.02
C ASN A 169 15.35 21.59 4.82
N GLY A 170 14.20 21.05 5.14
CA GLY A 170 12.94 21.76 5.09
C GLY A 170 12.91 22.98 6.00
N TYR A 171 11.87 23.72 5.91
CA TYR A 171 11.71 24.97 6.66
C TYR A 171 10.51 24.90 7.60
N ARG A 172 10.54 25.76 8.63
CA ARG A 172 9.44 25.97 9.54
C ARG A 172 8.76 27.30 9.23
N ASP A 173 7.47 27.26 9.06
CA ASP A 173 6.68 28.46 8.75
C ASP A 173 6.24 29.18 10.02
N TYR A 174 7.19 29.79 10.70
CA TYR A 174 6.94 30.49 11.96
C TYR A 174 6.09 31.76 11.81
N GLY A 175 6.17 32.39 10.67
CA GLY A 175 5.46 33.65 10.39
C GLY A 175 4.07 33.45 9.79
N ARG A 176 3.67 32.21 9.58
CA ARG A 176 2.41 31.91 8.89
C ARG A 176 1.21 32.15 9.79
N VAL A 177 0.59 33.27 9.56
CA VAL A 177 -0.69 33.63 10.20
C VAL A 177 -1.82 33.02 9.36
N ASN A 178 -2.74 32.30 10.02
CA ASN A 178 -3.94 31.72 9.41
C ASN A 178 -3.75 30.44 8.59
N TRP A 179 -2.66 29.71 8.73
CA TRP A 179 -2.63 28.35 8.22
C TRP A 179 -3.71 27.52 8.93
N ALA A 180 -4.70 27.07 8.19
CA ALA A 180 -5.89 26.44 8.76
C ALA A 180 -6.51 27.19 9.95
N GLY A 181 -6.43 28.52 9.96
CA GLY A 181 -6.91 29.35 11.08
C GLY A 181 -6.04 29.30 12.33
N LYS A 182 -4.80 28.80 12.25
CA LYS A 182 -3.86 28.65 13.36
C LYS A 182 -2.56 29.38 13.10
N SER A 183 -1.88 29.76 14.16
CA SER A 183 -0.57 30.40 14.11
C SER A 183 0.33 29.87 15.21
N TYR A 184 1.60 29.65 14.91
CA TYR A 184 2.58 29.21 15.88
C TYR A 184 2.74 30.24 17.02
N ASN A 185 2.89 31.51 16.69
CA ASN A 185 3.25 32.56 17.64
C ASN A 185 2.14 32.92 18.62
N ASN A 186 0.89 32.58 18.35
CA ASN A 186 -0.23 32.85 19.27
C ASN A 186 -0.60 31.63 20.14
N GLY A 187 0.25 30.60 20.17
CA GLY A 187 0.06 29.39 20.97
C GLY A 187 -1.01 28.43 20.49
N THR A 188 -1.54 28.62 19.28
CA THR A 188 -2.57 27.71 18.73
C THR A 188 -1.99 26.56 17.92
N LEU A 189 -0.72 26.65 17.52
CA LEU A 189 -0.01 25.64 16.73
C LEU A 189 1.36 25.36 17.35
N ALA A 190 1.62 24.12 17.73
CA ALA A 190 2.93 23.73 18.26
C ALA A 190 3.98 23.68 17.14
N LEU A 191 5.24 23.92 17.52
CA LEU A 191 6.38 23.99 16.60
C LEU A 191 6.49 22.76 15.68
N GLU A 192 6.24 21.58 16.22
CA GLU A 192 6.28 20.31 15.50
C GLU A 192 5.23 20.16 14.40
N HIS A 193 4.28 21.10 14.29
CA HIS A 193 3.26 21.09 13.24
C HIS A 193 3.54 22.13 12.14
N THR A 194 4.76 22.68 12.10
CA THR A 194 5.12 23.78 11.19
C THR A 194 6.23 23.43 10.20
N MET A 195 6.73 22.19 10.21
CA MET A 195 7.82 21.77 9.31
C MET A 195 7.31 21.39 7.94
N TYR A 196 7.87 21.95 6.89
CA TYR A 196 7.52 21.64 5.50
C TYR A 196 8.77 21.40 4.66
N THR A 197 8.64 20.62 3.62
CA THR A 197 9.63 20.48 2.55
C THR A 197 8.94 20.62 1.18
N ASN A 198 9.74 20.68 0.13
CA ASN A 198 9.26 20.77 -1.26
C ASN A 198 10.31 20.21 -2.22
N ALA A 199 9.99 20.17 -3.51
CA ALA A 199 10.90 19.66 -4.54
C ALA A 199 12.29 20.32 -4.52
N ASP A 200 12.38 21.63 -4.33
CA ASP A 200 13.63 22.36 -4.32
C ASP A 200 14.49 21.99 -3.11
N ASN A 201 13.89 21.89 -1.93
CA ASN A 201 14.57 21.44 -0.72
C ASN A 201 15.07 20.00 -0.85
N ILE A 202 14.26 19.11 -1.41
CA ILE A 202 14.65 17.72 -1.70
C ILE A 202 15.81 17.68 -2.69
N ALA A 203 15.76 18.44 -3.78
CA ALA A 203 16.83 18.54 -4.76
C ALA A 203 18.15 19.09 -4.14
N ASN A 204 18.05 20.10 -3.30
CA ASN A 204 19.19 20.67 -2.56
C ASN A 204 19.81 19.63 -1.61
N TYR A 205 18.97 18.86 -0.88
CA TYR A 205 19.48 17.78 -0.03
C TYR A 205 20.19 16.71 -0.86
N ILE A 206 19.58 16.23 -1.93
CA ILE A 206 20.18 15.24 -2.84
C ILE A 206 21.55 15.70 -3.32
N SER A 207 21.64 16.94 -3.79
CA SER A 207 22.86 17.52 -4.31
C SER A 207 23.92 17.72 -3.21
N SER A 208 23.55 18.36 -2.09
CA SER A 208 24.50 18.71 -1.02
C SER A 208 25.07 17.48 -0.31
N GLN A 209 24.28 16.42 -0.16
CA GLN A 209 24.68 15.17 0.48
C GLN A 209 25.20 14.13 -0.53
N ASN A 210 25.20 14.46 -1.81
CA ASN A 210 25.52 13.51 -2.89
C ASN A 210 24.77 12.19 -2.73
N VAL A 211 23.42 12.28 -2.68
CA VAL A 211 22.55 11.12 -2.58
C VAL A 211 22.47 10.44 -3.93
N ASP A 212 22.72 9.13 -3.98
CA ASP A 212 22.49 8.35 -5.20
C ASP A 212 20.98 8.11 -5.40
N MET A 213 20.42 8.82 -6.35
CA MET A 213 19.01 8.67 -6.74
C MET A 213 18.81 7.66 -7.86
N SER A 214 19.85 7.00 -8.34
CA SER A 214 19.75 6.00 -9.41
C SER A 214 19.14 4.72 -8.89
N ARG A 215 18.00 4.30 -9.46
CA ARG A 215 17.33 3.04 -9.14
C ARG A 215 16.48 2.56 -10.30
N THR A 216 16.73 1.35 -10.77
CA THR A 216 15.83 0.65 -11.71
C THR A 216 14.92 -0.29 -10.93
N TYR A 217 13.63 -0.21 -11.19
CA TYR A 217 12.62 -1.09 -10.63
C TYR A 217 12.18 -2.09 -11.69
N ASN A 218 12.33 -3.38 -11.39
CA ASN A 218 11.97 -4.47 -12.31
C ASN A 218 10.52 -4.95 -12.16
N SER A 219 9.79 -4.38 -11.22
CA SER A 219 8.37 -4.67 -10.98
C SER A 219 7.67 -3.44 -10.43
N THR A 220 6.36 -3.40 -10.60
CA THR A 220 5.49 -2.43 -9.95
C THR A 220 5.32 -2.75 -8.46
N PHE A 221 4.92 -1.75 -7.66
CA PHE A 221 4.74 -1.88 -6.21
C PHE A 221 3.67 -2.93 -5.88
N PHE A 222 2.55 -2.86 -6.57
CA PHE A 222 1.51 -3.89 -6.56
C PHE A 222 1.44 -4.59 -7.92
N ASN A 223 0.74 -5.71 -7.99
CA ASN A 223 0.41 -6.38 -9.24
C ASN A 223 -0.80 -5.66 -9.87
N PHE A 224 -0.54 -4.76 -10.81
CA PHE A 224 -1.57 -3.99 -11.49
C PHE A 224 -2.11 -4.70 -12.73
N VAL A 225 -3.39 -4.49 -13.03
CA VAL A 225 -3.99 -4.85 -14.30
C VAL A 225 -3.18 -4.25 -15.45
N ASP A 226 -2.99 -5.03 -16.50
CA ASP A 226 -2.25 -4.55 -17.67
C ASP A 226 -3.03 -3.46 -18.43
N TYR A 227 -2.61 -2.21 -18.26
CA TYR A 227 -3.25 -1.04 -18.88
C TYR A 227 -3.34 -1.15 -20.41
N ARG A 228 -2.46 -1.92 -21.07
CA ARG A 228 -2.44 -2.09 -22.55
C ARG A 228 -3.66 -2.84 -23.05
N LEU A 229 -4.32 -3.58 -22.19
CA LEU A 229 -5.56 -4.29 -22.51
C LEU A 229 -6.77 -3.35 -22.56
N GLY A 230 -6.64 -2.11 -22.03
CA GLY A 230 -7.74 -1.14 -22.00
C GLY A 230 -8.93 -1.58 -21.12
N THR A 231 -8.71 -2.55 -20.24
CA THR A 231 -9.75 -3.10 -19.34
C THR A 231 -9.43 -2.77 -17.90
N THR A 232 -10.48 -2.65 -17.09
CA THR A 232 -10.39 -2.60 -15.63
C THR A 232 -10.93 -3.91 -15.06
N ARG A 233 -10.39 -4.33 -13.93
CA ARG A 233 -10.95 -5.45 -13.18
C ARG A 233 -12.22 -5.00 -12.47
N ASP A 234 -13.33 -5.66 -12.78
CA ASP A 234 -14.62 -5.46 -12.11
C ASP A 234 -14.71 -6.42 -10.92
N LEU A 235 -14.71 -5.88 -9.70
CA LEU A 235 -14.77 -6.70 -8.48
C LEU A 235 -16.08 -7.46 -8.35
N SER A 236 -17.19 -7.00 -8.95
CA SER A 236 -18.46 -7.71 -8.88
C SER A 236 -18.46 -9.06 -9.61
N ASN A 237 -17.44 -9.29 -10.46
CA ASN A 237 -17.25 -10.56 -11.17
C ASN A 237 -16.34 -11.55 -10.41
N SER A 238 -15.85 -11.21 -9.24
CA SER A 238 -15.09 -12.14 -8.40
C SER A 238 -15.98 -13.30 -7.98
N VAL A 239 -15.51 -14.52 -8.27
CA VAL A 239 -16.27 -15.74 -8.02
C VAL A 239 -16.41 -15.96 -6.53
N ASP A 240 -17.65 -16.03 -6.07
CA ASP A 240 -17.97 -16.43 -4.71
C ASP A 240 -17.68 -17.92 -4.57
N SER A 241 -16.69 -18.26 -3.76
CA SER A 241 -16.24 -19.63 -3.53
C SER A 241 -16.89 -20.18 -2.27
N ALA A 242 -16.65 -21.45 -1.94
CA ALA A 242 -17.03 -22.08 -0.68
C ALA A 242 -16.55 -21.29 0.58
N TYR A 243 -15.63 -20.34 0.40
CA TYR A 243 -15.25 -19.39 1.43
C TYR A 243 -16.44 -18.60 1.96
N SER A 244 -17.37 -18.17 1.09
CA SER A 244 -18.51 -17.34 1.49
C SER A 244 -19.46 -18.01 2.46
N ASP A 245 -19.59 -19.32 2.40
CA ASP A 245 -20.50 -20.10 3.27
C ASP A 245 -20.05 -20.04 4.75
N LYS A 246 -18.75 -19.97 4.98
CA LYS A 246 -18.17 -19.97 6.32
C LYS A 246 -17.81 -18.58 6.85
N TYR A 247 -17.33 -17.70 5.97
CA TYR A 247 -16.69 -16.44 6.36
C TYR A 247 -17.41 -15.20 5.81
N GLY A 248 -18.54 -15.38 5.15
CA GLY A 248 -19.29 -14.34 4.46
C GLY A 248 -18.73 -14.04 3.07
N PRO A 249 -19.40 -13.19 2.28
CA PRO A 249 -19.06 -12.95 0.89
C PRO A 249 -17.63 -12.43 0.71
N VAL A 250 -16.95 -12.91 -0.34
CA VAL A 250 -15.62 -12.40 -0.73
C VAL A 250 -15.76 -10.97 -1.23
N VAL A 251 -16.78 -10.68 -2.03
CA VAL A 251 -17.08 -9.34 -2.54
C VAL A 251 -18.37 -8.81 -1.95
N SER A 252 -18.38 -7.55 -1.62
CA SER A 252 -19.49 -6.86 -0.97
C SER A 252 -19.55 -5.40 -1.45
N ASP A 253 -20.65 -4.72 -1.10
CA ASP A 253 -20.77 -3.30 -1.38
C ASP A 253 -19.69 -2.50 -0.62
N GLY A 254 -19.14 -1.51 -1.28
CA GLY A 254 -18.07 -0.65 -0.80
C GLY A 254 -18.26 0.80 -1.21
N GLN A 255 -19.51 1.26 -1.40
CA GLN A 255 -19.79 2.67 -1.69
C GLN A 255 -19.45 3.57 -0.48
N TYR A 256 -19.54 3.02 0.71
CA TYR A 256 -19.09 3.61 1.96
C TYR A 256 -18.09 2.65 2.63
N VAL A 257 -16.92 3.18 3.00
CA VAL A 257 -15.86 2.41 3.67
C VAL A 257 -15.38 3.22 4.88
N GLU A 258 -15.42 2.64 6.07
CA GLU A 258 -14.90 3.26 7.30
C GLU A 258 -13.85 2.37 7.94
N ILE A 259 -12.69 2.94 8.24
CA ILE A 259 -11.51 2.29 8.79
C ILE A 259 -11.25 2.88 10.17
N VAL A 260 -11.12 2.02 11.18
CA VAL A 260 -10.80 2.41 12.55
C VAL A 260 -9.32 2.09 12.80
N HIS A 261 -8.51 3.13 12.98
CA HIS A 261 -7.09 2.99 13.33
C HIS A 261 -6.87 2.94 14.85
N SER A 262 -7.73 3.62 15.59
CA SER A 262 -7.78 3.64 17.06
C SER A 262 -9.14 4.15 17.50
N GLN A 263 -9.36 4.20 18.81
CA GLN A 263 -10.61 4.77 19.35
C GLN A 263 -10.85 6.22 18.90
N SER A 264 -9.78 6.99 18.68
CA SER A 264 -9.84 8.42 18.35
C SER A 264 -9.60 8.74 16.88
N TYR A 265 -8.99 7.84 16.13
CA TYR A 265 -8.60 8.08 14.73
C TYR A 265 -9.28 7.12 13.79
N LYS A 266 -10.08 7.69 12.91
CA LYS A 266 -10.83 6.96 11.89
C LYS A 266 -10.73 7.70 10.57
N THR A 267 -10.69 6.93 9.49
CA THR A 267 -10.72 7.42 8.10
C THR A 267 -11.88 6.75 7.38
N ARG A 268 -12.61 7.50 6.55
CA ARG A 268 -13.65 6.92 5.72
C ARG A 268 -13.57 7.40 4.29
N PHE A 269 -14.15 6.62 3.43
CA PHE A 269 -14.23 6.86 1.99
C PHE A 269 -15.66 6.77 1.52
N ILE A 270 -16.04 7.72 0.68
CA ILE A 270 -17.33 7.74 0.01
C ILE A 270 -17.05 7.64 -1.48
N TYR A 271 -17.58 6.58 -2.09
CA TYR A 271 -17.42 6.36 -3.52
C TYR A 271 -18.25 7.36 -4.33
N ASP A 272 -17.63 7.94 -5.32
CA ASP A 272 -18.23 8.83 -6.30
C ASP A 272 -18.22 8.13 -7.67
N GLU A 273 -19.37 7.61 -8.07
CA GLU A 273 -19.55 6.88 -9.31
C GLU A 273 -19.19 7.72 -10.55
N ALA A 274 -19.46 9.05 -10.50
CA ALA A 274 -19.21 9.93 -11.63
C ALA A 274 -17.72 10.06 -11.97
N THR A 275 -16.85 9.92 -10.96
CA THR A 275 -15.40 10.04 -11.12
C THR A 275 -14.66 8.71 -10.96
N ASN A 276 -15.36 7.65 -10.54
CA ASN A 276 -14.80 6.36 -10.14
C ASN A 276 -13.71 6.51 -9.08
N GLN A 277 -13.96 7.36 -8.08
CA GLN A 277 -13.01 7.69 -7.02
C GLN A 277 -13.67 7.60 -5.64
N TYR A 278 -12.87 7.25 -4.65
CA TYR A 278 -13.23 7.35 -3.24
C TYR A 278 -12.79 8.68 -2.66
N LYS A 279 -13.73 9.50 -2.17
CA LYS A 279 -13.47 10.76 -1.46
C LYS A 279 -13.12 10.47 -0.02
N MET A 280 -11.96 10.94 0.42
CA MET A 280 -11.43 10.71 1.77
C MET A 280 -11.99 11.71 2.77
N GLN A 281 -12.42 11.22 3.92
CA GLN A 281 -12.80 12.01 5.09
C GLN A 281 -12.12 11.47 6.34
N GLN A 282 -11.90 12.33 7.32
CA GLN A 282 -11.39 11.98 8.63
C GLN A 282 -12.32 12.47 9.74
N ASN A 283 -12.35 11.70 10.86
CA ASN A 283 -13.08 12.12 12.03
C ASN A 283 -12.33 13.23 12.78
N TYR A 284 -13.08 14.07 13.50
CA TYR A 284 -12.56 15.13 14.35
C TYR A 284 -13.03 14.92 15.79
N SER A 285 -12.39 15.61 16.75
CA SER A 285 -12.68 15.49 18.17
C SER A 285 -14.11 15.91 18.57
N ASP A 286 -14.77 16.67 17.72
CA ASP A 286 -16.18 17.06 17.87
C ASP A 286 -17.17 16.01 17.34
N GLY A 287 -16.66 14.84 16.94
CA GLY A 287 -17.47 13.75 16.37
C GLY A 287 -17.88 13.96 14.91
N GLN A 288 -17.48 15.07 14.29
CA GLN A 288 -17.82 15.35 12.90
C GLN A 288 -16.81 14.76 11.93
N TRP A 289 -17.30 14.37 10.77
CA TRP A 289 -16.48 13.99 9.63
C TRP A 289 -16.26 15.18 8.71
N ARG A 290 -15.02 15.37 8.28
CA ARG A 290 -14.67 16.43 7.32
C ARG A 290 -13.83 15.85 6.19
N ASP A 291 -14.00 16.44 5.00
CA ASP A 291 -13.17 16.09 3.86
C ASP A 291 -11.70 16.30 4.19
N THR A 292 -10.88 15.31 3.83
CA THR A 292 -9.44 15.45 3.89
C THR A 292 -9.00 16.22 2.66
N VAL A 293 -8.45 17.39 2.86
CA VAL A 293 -8.07 18.30 1.76
C VAL A 293 -6.59 18.56 1.74
N ASP A 294 -6.07 18.85 0.56
CA ASP A 294 -4.71 19.34 0.34
C ASP A 294 -4.72 20.87 0.28
N GLU A 295 -4.23 21.51 1.34
CA GLU A 295 -4.22 22.97 1.41
C GLU A 295 -3.30 23.60 0.35
N ALA A 296 -2.22 22.91 -0.04
CA ALA A 296 -1.31 23.38 -1.08
C ALA A 296 -1.89 23.25 -2.51
N ALA A 297 -3.05 22.61 -2.65
CA ALA A 297 -3.76 22.42 -3.90
C ALA A 297 -5.19 23.01 -3.83
N ASP A 298 -5.32 24.23 -3.35
CA ASP A 298 -6.59 24.97 -3.21
C ASP A 298 -7.67 24.19 -2.45
N ASN A 299 -7.28 23.49 -1.40
CA ASN A 299 -8.13 22.61 -0.60
C ASN A 299 -8.82 21.50 -1.43
N LYS A 300 -8.12 20.98 -2.43
CA LYS A 300 -8.60 19.84 -3.21
C LYS A 300 -8.84 18.64 -2.28
N VAL A 301 -10.05 18.09 -2.33
CA VAL A 301 -10.38 16.85 -1.60
C VAL A 301 -9.51 15.71 -2.09
N LEU A 302 -8.94 14.95 -1.16
CA LEU A 302 -8.16 13.75 -1.51
C LEU A 302 -9.08 12.66 -2.05
N THR A 303 -8.70 12.10 -3.18
CA THR A 303 -9.42 11.01 -3.83
C THR A 303 -8.48 9.92 -4.28
N PHE A 304 -8.95 8.68 -4.19
CA PHE A 304 -8.21 7.49 -4.61
C PHE A 304 -9.14 6.53 -5.35
N PRO A 305 -8.73 5.97 -6.50
CA PRO A 305 -9.47 4.86 -7.10
C PRO A 305 -9.32 3.57 -6.28
N ASN A 306 -8.15 3.35 -5.66
CA ASN A 306 -7.82 2.15 -4.91
C ASN A 306 -7.76 2.44 -3.40
N VAL A 307 -8.56 1.74 -2.60
CA VAL A 307 -8.51 1.77 -1.14
C VAL A 307 -8.17 0.36 -0.64
N ILE A 308 -7.08 0.25 0.10
CA ILE A 308 -6.56 -1.03 0.60
C ILE A 308 -6.48 -0.94 2.12
N VAL A 309 -7.02 -1.93 2.82
CA VAL A 309 -7.01 -2.03 4.28
C VAL A 309 -6.39 -3.35 4.68
N LEU A 310 -5.31 -3.30 5.46
CA LEU A 310 -4.55 -4.46 5.89
C LEU A 310 -4.65 -4.59 7.41
N TYR A 311 -5.03 -5.76 7.90
CA TYR A 311 -5.15 -6.04 9.33
C TYR A 311 -3.98 -6.86 9.82
N THR A 312 -3.42 -6.45 10.96
CA THR A 312 -2.34 -7.15 11.65
C THR A 312 -2.35 -6.83 13.13
N ASP A 313 -1.53 -7.50 13.94
CA ASP A 313 -1.31 -7.15 15.32
C ASP A 313 -0.47 -5.86 15.41
N ILE A 314 -0.98 -4.85 16.13
CA ILE A 314 -0.27 -3.60 16.41
C ILE A 314 -0.30 -3.35 17.90
N HIS A 315 0.85 -3.46 18.53
CA HIS A 315 0.98 -3.28 19.97
C HIS A 315 2.21 -2.46 20.33
N THR A 316 2.34 -2.07 21.60
CA THR A 316 3.51 -1.33 22.07
C THR A 316 4.72 -2.25 22.13
N TYR A 317 5.87 -1.80 21.64
CA TYR A 317 7.13 -2.53 21.80
C TYR A 317 7.39 -2.85 23.28
N PRO A 318 7.85 -4.07 23.61
CA PRO A 318 8.29 -4.40 24.96
C PRO A 318 9.38 -3.43 25.43
N GLY A 319 9.24 -2.93 26.67
CA GLY A 319 10.16 -1.95 27.24
C GLY A 319 9.92 -0.49 26.83
N HIS A 320 8.96 -0.25 25.92
CA HIS A 320 8.60 1.09 25.44
C HIS A 320 7.19 1.53 25.87
N GLU A 321 6.64 0.96 26.93
CA GLU A 321 5.28 1.23 27.41
C GLU A 321 5.09 2.70 27.81
N LYS A 322 6.14 3.37 28.27
CA LYS A 322 6.09 4.80 28.65
C LYS A 322 5.97 5.73 27.45
N THR A 323 6.58 5.35 26.34
CA THR A 323 6.60 6.12 25.08
C THR A 323 5.53 5.65 24.11
N ASP A 324 4.88 4.53 24.40
CA ASP A 324 3.87 3.89 23.56
C ASP A 324 4.34 3.65 22.12
N LEU A 325 5.65 3.34 21.94
CA LEU A 325 6.20 3.08 20.62
C LEU A 325 5.55 1.83 20.03
N GLN A 326 4.98 1.95 18.84
CA GLN A 326 4.15 0.90 18.23
C GLN A 326 4.99 -0.07 17.38
N TYR A 327 4.83 -1.36 17.64
CA TYR A 327 5.26 -2.46 16.80
C TYR A 327 4.12 -2.87 15.86
N VAL A 328 4.42 -3.07 14.59
CA VAL A 328 3.48 -3.59 13.60
C VAL A 328 4.00 -4.94 13.11
N GLU A 329 3.21 -6.00 13.32
CA GLU A 329 3.57 -7.35 12.91
C GLU A 329 3.38 -7.53 11.40
N TYR A 330 4.47 -7.64 10.65
CA TYR A 330 4.45 -7.83 9.21
C TYR A 330 4.79 -9.25 8.76
N ALA A 331 5.38 -10.06 9.62
CA ALA A 331 5.97 -11.33 9.21
C ALA A 331 4.93 -12.38 8.83
N TRP A 332 3.75 -12.32 9.46
CA TRP A 332 2.72 -13.34 9.26
C TRP A 332 1.77 -13.05 8.10
N GLY A 333 1.68 -11.79 7.68
CA GLY A 333 0.61 -11.38 6.79
C GLY A 333 -0.76 -11.43 7.44
N GLY A 334 -1.82 -11.36 6.65
CA GLY A 334 -3.17 -11.39 7.20
C GLY A 334 -4.27 -11.11 6.18
N ILE A 335 -5.49 -11.07 6.69
CA ILE A 335 -6.65 -10.65 5.91
C ILE A 335 -6.61 -9.14 5.71
N GLY A 336 -7.09 -8.72 4.55
CA GLY A 336 -7.31 -7.33 4.21
C GLY A 336 -8.53 -7.16 3.34
N TYR A 337 -8.72 -5.93 2.89
CA TYR A 337 -9.75 -5.58 1.92
C TYR A 337 -9.15 -4.69 0.82
N TYR A 338 -9.55 -4.94 -0.40
CA TYR A 338 -9.30 -4.08 -1.54
C TYR A 338 -10.65 -3.53 -2.03
N CYS A 339 -10.80 -2.20 -2.05
CA CYS A 339 -12.01 -1.55 -2.50
C CYS A 339 -11.74 -0.74 -3.78
N TYR A 340 -12.57 -0.95 -4.79
CA TYR A 340 -12.54 -0.29 -6.10
C TYR A 340 -13.94 -0.29 -6.71
N GLY A 341 -14.31 0.77 -7.43
CA GLY A 341 -15.56 0.81 -8.18
C GLY A 341 -16.82 0.65 -7.32
N GLY A 342 -16.80 1.09 -6.06
CA GLY A 342 -17.92 0.96 -5.13
C GLY A 342 -18.13 -0.46 -4.58
N LYS A 343 -17.14 -1.33 -4.73
CA LYS A 343 -17.11 -2.70 -4.17
C LYS A 343 -15.88 -2.89 -3.30
N CYS A 344 -15.97 -3.80 -2.33
CA CYS A 344 -14.83 -4.25 -1.52
C CYS A 344 -14.68 -5.77 -1.64
N GLU A 345 -13.47 -6.23 -1.83
CA GLU A 345 -13.08 -7.64 -1.90
C GLU A 345 -12.18 -8.00 -0.72
N LYS A 346 -12.44 -9.12 -0.06
CA LYS A 346 -11.52 -9.69 0.93
C LYS A 346 -10.30 -10.25 0.23
N ILE A 347 -9.14 -9.92 0.77
CA ILE A 347 -7.85 -10.30 0.22
C ILE A 347 -6.96 -10.88 1.31
N TYR A 348 -5.86 -11.49 0.91
CA TYR A 348 -4.75 -11.79 1.80
C TYR A 348 -3.56 -10.90 1.47
N TRP A 349 -2.75 -10.53 2.46
CA TRP A 349 -1.52 -9.79 2.25
C TRP A 349 -0.35 -10.48 2.95
N GLN A 350 0.84 -10.30 2.41
CA GLN A 350 2.09 -10.78 2.99
C GLN A 350 3.18 -9.73 2.82
N LYS A 351 4.08 -9.68 3.77
CA LYS A 351 5.29 -8.89 3.66
C LYS A 351 6.52 -9.70 4.10
N GLY A 352 6.44 -10.39 5.25
CA GLY A 352 7.55 -11.19 5.79
C GLY A 352 8.62 -10.30 6.42
N THR A 353 9.89 -10.60 6.15
CA THR A 353 11.06 -9.88 6.67
C THR A 353 11.07 -8.40 6.24
N PRO A 354 11.88 -7.55 6.90
CA PRO A 354 12.01 -6.14 6.51
C PRO A 354 12.40 -5.92 5.04
N LEU A 355 13.17 -6.84 4.44
CA LEU A 355 13.64 -6.75 3.05
C LEU A 355 12.63 -7.27 2.02
N GLU A 356 11.57 -7.98 2.44
CA GLU A 356 10.54 -8.44 1.55
C GLU A 356 9.50 -7.34 1.30
N ALA A 357 9.05 -7.23 0.05
CA ALA A 357 8.05 -6.23 -0.30
C ALA A 357 6.65 -6.68 0.12
N LEU A 358 5.80 -5.71 0.47
CA LEU A 358 4.37 -5.93 0.65
C LEU A 358 3.76 -6.49 -0.64
N ARG A 359 2.99 -7.58 -0.52
CA ARG A 359 2.29 -8.25 -1.61
C ARG A 359 0.85 -8.51 -1.24
N LEU A 360 -0.03 -8.44 -2.22
CA LEU A 360 -1.45 -8.75 -2.09
C LEU A 360 -1.76 -10.02 -2.87
N TYR A 361 -2.65 -10.85 -2.33
CA TYR A 361 -3.03 -12.14 -2.89
C TYR A 361 -4.54 -12.33 -2.84
N TYR A 362 -5.06 -13.17 -3.71
CA TYR A 362 -6.40 -13.69 -3.57
C TYR A 362 -6.49 -14.63 -2.35
N LEU A 363 -7.71 -14.88 -1.88
CA LEU A 363 -7.98 -15.88 -0.85
C LEU A 363 -8.26 -17.24 -1.50
N ASN A 364 -7.81 -18.31 -0.83
CA ASN A 364 -8.30 -19.66 -1.08
C ASN A 364 -9.70 -19.87 -0.46
N GLU A 365 -10.39 -20.94 -0.86
CA GLU A 365 -11.70 -21.32 -0.32
C GLU A 365 -11.73 -21.52 1.19
N ASP A 366 -10.61 -21.89 1.79
CA ASP A 366 -10.46 -22.06 3.25
C ASP A 366 -10.06 -20.76 3.98
N GLY A 367 -9.87 -19.66 3.24
CA GLY A 367 -9.47 -18.36 3.79
C GLY A 367 -7.97 -18.19 3.97
N THR A 368 -7.17 -19.15 3.51
CA THR A 368 -5.70 -19.03 3.50
C THR A 368 -5.22 -18.18 2.32
N CYS A 369 -3.94 -17.82 2.35
CA CYS A 369 -3.29 -17.13 1.26
C CYS A 369 -3.25 -17.98 -0.01
N SER A 370 -3.71 -17.45 -1.11
CA SER A 370 -3.54 -18.07 -2.43
C SER A 370 -2.12 -17.85 -2.95
N ASP A 371 -1.66 -18.72 -3.85
CA ASP A 371 -0.40 -18.52 -4.59
C ASP A 371 -0.52 -17.46 -5.71
N THR A 372 -1.73 -17.00 -6.00
CA THR A 372 -2.00 -16.04 -7.08
C THR A 372 -1.95 -14.61 -6.54
N PRO A 373 -1.02 -13.77 -7.04
CA PRO A 373 -1.01 -12.35 -6.71
C PRO A 373 -2.32 -11.67 -7.10
N LEU A 374 -2.85 -10.85 -6.19
CA LEU A 374 -4.06 -10.06 -6.46
C LEU A 374 -3.76 -9.02 -7.54
N GLU A 375 -4.56 -8.99 -8.60
CA GLU A 375 -4.55 -7.88 -9.53
C GLU A 375 -5.38 -6.72 -8.98
N ILE A 376 -4.78 -5.53 -8.89
CA ILE A 376 -5.49 -4.29 -8.56
C ILE A 376 -5.53 -3.37 -9.79
N ASN A 377 -6.52 -2.50 -9.84
CA ASN A 377 -6.66 -1.57 -10.95
C ASN A 377 -5.59 -0.47 -10.88
N THR A 378 -5.21 0.06 -12.05
CA THR A 378 -4.23 1.15 -12.14
C THR A 378 -4.74 2.42 -11.46
N GLY A 379 -3.82 3.24 -11.00
CA GLY A 379 -4.11 4.52 -10.36
C GLY A 379 -3.55 4.61 -8.94
N LYS A 380 -3.75 5.77 -8.33
CA LYS A 380 -3.30 6.06 -6.96
C LYS A 380 -3.94 5.15 -5.94
N SER A 381 -3.20 4.82 -4.89
CA SER A 381 -3.67 3.94 -3.82
C SER A 381 -3.59 4.61 -2.45
N TYR A 382 -4.64 4.45 -1.66
CA TYR A 382 -4.58 4.63 -0.22
C TYR A 382 -4.42 3.26 0.44
N VAL A 383 -3.51 3.16 1.41
CA VAL A 383 -3.20 1.91 2.11
C VAL A 383 -3.20 2.15 3.62
N ALA A 384 -4.18 1.58 4.30
CA ALA A 384 -4.20 1.52 5.76
C ALA A 384 -3.57 0.22 6.26
N VAL A 385 -2.71 0.32 7.27
CA VAL A 385 -2.33 -0.82 8.11
C VAL A 385 -2.91 -0.56 9.50
N THR A 386 -3.81 -1.42 9.93
CA THR A 386 -4.56 -1.21 11.17
C THR A 386 -4.62 -2.46 12.03
N ASP A 387 -4.90 -2.26 13.31
CA ASP A 387 -4.89 -3.32 14.30
C ASP A 387 -6.05 -4.29 14.06
N VAL A 388 -5.74 -5.58 14.11
CA VAL A 388 -6.72 -6.67 14.02
C VAL A 388 -7.81 -6.55 15.07
N ASP A 389 -7.54 -5.96 16.25
CA ASP A 389 -8.53 -5.68 17.27
C ASP A 389 -9.66 -4.76 16.79
N PHE A 390 -9.41 -3.96 15.75
CA PHE A 390 -10.40 -3.11 15.10
C PHE A 390 -11.01 -3.70 13.83
N ALA A 391 -10.60 -4.89 13.40
CA ALA A 391 -11.13 -5.51 12.18
C ALA A 391 -12.66 -5.69 12.23
N GLY A 392 -13.21 -6.01 13.41
CA GLY A 392 -14.65 -6.08 13.64
C GLY A 392 -15.40 -4.74 13.53
N ASN A 393 -14.67 -3.63 13.49
CA ASN A 393 -15.22 -2.27 13.32
C ASN A 393 -15.06 -1.75 11.89
N PHE A 394 -14.50 -2.54 11.00
CA PHE A 394 -14.45 -2.19 9.58
C PHE A 394 -15.85 -2.21 8.99
N VAL A 395 -16.23 -1.10 8.41
CA VAL A 395 -17.55 -0.91 7.81
C VAL A 395 -17.39 -0.73 6.30
N HIS A 396 -18.11 -1.54 5.55
CA HIS A 396 -18.28 -1.35 4.10
C HIS A 396 -19.73 -1.64 3.74
N SER A 397 -20.35 -0.75 2.97
CA SER A 397 -21.79 -0.82 2.69
C SER A 397 -22.19 0.02 1.48
N THR A 398 -23.49 0.00 1.15
CA THR A 398 -24.10 0.99 0.27
C THR A 398 -24.13 2.38 0.94
N LEU A 399 -24.29 3.45 0.16
CA LEU A 399 -24.39 4.82 0.69
C LEU A 399 -25.59 5.03 1.62
N ASP A 400 -26.66 4.28 1.42
CA ASP A 400 -27.90 4.38 2.21
C ASP A 400 -27.81 3.75 3.61
N GLY A 401 -26.67 3.21 3.97
CA GLY A 401 -26.25 2.98 5.35
C GLY A 401 -27.01 1.89 6.14
N VAL A 402 -27.74 0.97 5.49
CA VAL A 402 -28.67 0.09 6.24
C VAL A 402 -28.09 -1.30 6.54
N ASN A 403 -26.98 -1.71 5.93
CA ASN A 403 -26.37 -3.00 6.23
C ASN A 403 -24.86 -2.89 6.39
N LEU A 404 -24.44 -2.57 7.61
CA LEU A 404 -23.04 -2.61 8.01
C LEU A 404 -22.65 -4.08 8.14
N SER A 405 -21.90 -4.62 7.19
CA SER A 405 -21.23 -5.90 7.42
C SER A 405 -19.95 -5.63 8.18
N THR A 406 -19.85 -6.20 9.37
CA THR A 406 -18.60 -6.18 10.14
C THR A 406 -17.67 -7.27 9.62
N ALA A 407 -16.40 -6.94 9.49
CA ALA A 407 -15.38 -7.92 9.15
C ALA A 407 -15.32 -9.03 10.23
N THR A 408 -15.16 -10.26 9.78
CA THR A 408 -14.93 -11.37 10.70
C THR A 408 -13.52 -11.23 11.26
N THR A 409 -13.40 -11.15 12.57
CA THR A 409 -12.11 -11.09 13.26
C THR A 409 -11.36 -12.40 13.02
N GLN A 410 -10.19 -12.34 12.44
CA GLN A 410 -9.26 -13.47 12.43
C GLN A 410 -8.45 -13.40 13.72
N THR A 411 -8.44 -14.47 14.49
CA THR A 411 -7.59 -14.56 15.69
C THR A 411 -6.17 -14.88 15.24
N TYR A 412 -5.24 -13.98 15.49
CA TYR A 412 -3.81 -14.24 15.34
C TYR A 412 -3.22 -14.68 16.66
N GLU A 413 -2.35 -15.68 16.65
CA GLU A 413 -1.48 -15.92 17.77
C GLU A 413 -0.46 -14.78 17.82
N LYS A 414 -0.47 -14.03 18.93
CA LYS A 414 0.48 -12.93 19.16
C LYS A 414 1.84 -13.53 19.46
N SER A 415 2.69 -13.61 18.45
CA SER A 415 4.07 -14.05 18.58
C SER A 415 5.00 -13.13 17.80
N TYR A 416 6.17 -12.87 18.37
CA TYR A 416 7.22 -12.11 17.69
C TYR A 416 7.97 -13.00 16.71
N VAL A 417 8.30 -12.45 15.55
CA VAL A 417 9.31 -13.03 14.68
C VAL A 417 10.68 -12.61 15.23
N GLU A 418 11.57 -13.59 15.38
CA GLU A 418 12.84 -13.42 16.07
C GLU A 418 13.71 -12.24 15.57
N ASP A 419 13.65 -11.94 14.26
CA ASP A 419 14.45 -10.88 13.68
C ASP A 419 13.88 -9.47 13.94
N ASP A 420 12.56 -9.33 14.01
CA ASP A 420 11.92 -8.05 14.37
C ASP A 420 11.97 -7.79 15.89
N ALA A 421 11.94 -8.86 16.70
CA ALA A 421 12.08 -8.76 18.15
C ALA A 421 13.47 -8.24 18.57
N LYS A 422 14.54 -8.64 17.88
CA LYS A 422 15.91 -8.19 18.20
C LYS A 422 16.09 -6.69 18.08
N ALA A 423 15.45 -6.03 17.14
CA ALA A 423 15.49 -4.58 17.02
C ALA A 423 14.85 -3.87 18.22
N GLY A 424 13.79 -4.47 18.80
CA GLY A 424 13.15 -3.97 20.03
C GLY A 424 13.94 -4.27 21.32
N GLU A 425 14.50 -5.48 21.44
CA GLU A 425 15.22 -5.92 22.65
C GLU A 425 16.56 -5.22 22.87
N THR A 426 17.29 -4.90 21.79
CA THR A 426 18.60 -4.24 21.88
C THR A 426 18.50 -2.83 22.46
N LEU A 427 17.34 -2.21 22.39
CA LEU A 427 17.11 -0.82 22.79
C LEU A 427 16.49 -0.67 24.20
N GLY A 428 16.10 -1.78 24.84
CA GLY A 428 15.40 -1.77 26.14
C GLY A 428 16.26 -1.43 27.35
N SER A 429 17.57 -1.21 27.22
CA SER A 429 18.48 -1.05 28.38
C SER A 429 18.81 0.39 28.77
N SER A 430 18.41 1.41 28.02
CA SER A 430 18.69 2.82 28.33
C SER A 430 17.43 3.66 28.36
N THR A 431 16.96 3.98 29.57
CA THR A 431 15.80 4.85 29.79
C THR A 431 16.12 6.34 29.51
N ASP A 432 17.40 6.70 29.43
CA ASP A 432 17.82 8.11 29.30
C ASP A 432 17.79 8.62 27.85
N ASP A 433 17.96 7.73 26.85
CA ASP A 433 17.90 8.12 25.44
C ASP A 433 16.45 8.27 24.89
N LEU A 434 15.47 7.70 25.61
CA LEU A 434 14.06 7.71 25.18
C LEU A 434 13.41 9.08 25.31
N THR A 435 13.84 9.88 26.28
CA THR A 435 13.34 11.24 26.52
C THR A 435 13.79 12.23 25.42
N ALA A 436 14.99 12.09 24.90
CA ALA A 436 15.50 12.95 23.84
C ALA A 436 14.83 12.71 22.48
N ALA A 437 14.48 11.45 22.17
CA ALA A 437 13.82 11.10 20.90
C ALA A 437 12.31 11.39 20.91
N ALA A 438 11.66 11.26 22.07
CA ALA A 438 10.24 11.59 22.26
C ALA A 438 9.99 13.09 22.44
N THR A 439 10.99 13.80 22.97
CA THR A 439 10.95 15.23 23.24
C THR A 439 11.75 16.05 22.22
N GLY A 440 11.85 15.70 20.99
CA GLY A 440 12.34 16.60 19.93
C GLY A 440 11.63 17.97 19.90
N SER A 441 10.86 18.27 20.93
CA SER A 441 10.45 19.59 21.42
C SER A 441 11.62 20.17 22.21
N GLY A 442 12.45 20.98 21.55
CA GLY A 442 13.42 21.80 22.27
C GLY A 442 12.75 22.48 23.44
N GLU A 443 13.16 22.17 24.65
CA GLU A 443 12.98 23.06 25.77
C GLU A 443 13.60 24.40 25.37
N ALA A 444 12.75 25.41 25.26
CA ALA A 444 13.22 26.78 25.23
C ALA A 444 13.93 27.00 26.58
N GLU A 445 15.26 27.12 26.57
CA GLU A 445 15.97 27.72 27.67
C GLU A 445 15.36 29.11 27.93
N THR A 446 14.64 29.21 29.00
CA THR A 446 14.35 30.50 29.64
C THR A 446 15.62 30.95 30.27
N THR A 447 16.42 31.74 29.58
CA THR A 447 17.37 32.64 30.21
C THR A 447 16.63 33.88 30.68
N GLU A 448 16.77 34.15 31.98
CA GLU A 448 16.39 35.39 32.64
C GLU A 448 16.81 36.67 31.88
#